data_da29ec5e51247846732b3bd6028e1320
#
_entry.id   da29ec5e51247846732b3bd6028e1320
#
_cell.length_a   1.000
_cell.length_b   1.000
_cell.length_c   1.000
_cell.angle_alpha   90.00
_cell.angle_beta   90.00
_cell.angle_gamma   90.00
#
_symmetry.space_group_name_H-M   'P 1'
#
loop_
_entity.id
_entity.type
_entity.pdbx_description
1 polymer ?
#
loop_
_entity_poly.entity_id
_entity_poly.type
_entity_poly.pdbx_seq_one_letter_code
_entity_poly.pdbx_strand_id
1 'polypeptide(L)'
;MKAGVFFNWQNTTDWGRYLAKDRSPQAVTDQQVYDEELHLGDLVEPLGFDSYWAIDHYFTPYGMTGGALQNLTRFAGKTSRIDVGTMVVVLPWYDPLLVAHQISVLDNMLQGRQLTLGIGRGASRREFGPLGIPMGEARGRFLESLDVLKLALTQEYFSYQGEFFQFDETSIRPRFRNPERILDRIRIAFNSADTLPIAAATGSGIFMTGQKSFDSYQKDVSEFNRQRAERGWGPVQPTVTVKVACFDTEAEAWDVASRYIPEGIRNSYRHYEIFGSATMGNAKGYEQYAMPSSKEPTDKEIVEKEARPQVWGTPDQVVEKIRQIQQKTGADEIVFSFKYGTMPVDVAERSMRLFAAEVLPRVHAMETPLDPCLSGAVAVGAP
;
A
#
# COMPACT_ATOMS: atom_id res chain seq x y z
N MET A 1 -3.01 10.90 -15.47
CA MET A 1 -2.57 10.06 -14.34
C MET A 1 -3.74 9.85 -13.39
N LYS A 2 -3.88 8.64 -12.79
CA LYS A 2 -4.89 8.37 -11.76
C LYS A 2 -4.46 8.83 -10.38
N ALA A 3 -5.44 9.24 -9.56
CA ALA A 3 -5.29 9.68 -8.18
C ALA A 3 -6.14 8.83 -7.24
N GLY A 4 -5.51 7.93 -6.50
CA GLY A 4 -6.16 7.14 -5.45
C GLY A 4 -6.04 7.77 -4.07
N VAL A 5 -6.83 7.30 -3.12
CA VAL A 5 -6.76 7.73 -1.72
C VAL A 5 -6.74 6.51 -0.80
N PHE A 6 -5.95 6.58 0.28
CA PHE A 6 -6.01 5.62 1.37
C PHE A 6 -5.96 6.31 2.73
N PHE A 7 -6.46 5.61 3.73
CA PHE A 7 -6.40 6.06 5.12
C PHE A 7 -5.71 5.01 5.98
N ASN A 8 -5.06 5.50 7.06
CA ASN A 8 -4.21 4.66 7.89
C ASN A 8 -4.95 3.93 9.01
N TRP A 9 -6.15 4.33 9.39
CA TRP A 9 -6.97 3.72 10.44
C TRP A 9 -6.21 3.54 11.76
N GLN A 10 -5.46 4.57 12.19
CA GLN A 10 -4.52 4.49 13.32
C GLN A 10 -5.03 5.24 14.54
N ASN A 11 -5.09 4.57 15.68
CA ASN A 11 -5.25 5.23 16.96
C ASN A 11 -3.90 5.58 17.56
N THR A 12 -3.31 6.69 17.10
CA THR A 12 -1.98 7.15 17.48
C THR A 12 -1.84 7.37 18.97
N THR A 13 -2.90 7.80 19.64
CA THR A 13 -2.88 8.13 21.08
C THR A 13 -2.88 6.90 21.97
N ASP A 14 -3.30 5.73 21.46
CA ASP A 14 -3.52 4.53 22.26
C ASP A 14 -2.27 3.63 22.43
N TRP A 15 -1.17 3.92 21.77
CA TRP A 15 0.02 3.07 21.79
C TRP A 15 0.61 2.86 23.18
N GLY A 16 0.66 3.91 24.01
CA GLY A 16 1.17 3.81 25.39
C GLY A 16 0.34 2.84 26.23
N ARG A 17 -0.99 2.99 26.18
CA ARG A 17 -1.95 2.14 26.86
C ARG A 17 -1.89 0.68 26.33
N TYR A 18 -1.86 0.51 25.03
CA TYR A 18 -1.75 -0.82 24.39
C TYR A 18 -0.47 -1.56 24.81
N LEU A 19 0.69 -0.91 24.77
CA LEU A 19 1.97 -1.55 25.14
C LEU A 19 2.05 -1.87 26.63
N ALA A 20 1.47 -1.02 27.49
CA ALA A 20 1.38 -1.25 28.93
C ALA A 20 0.31 -2.27 29.32
N LYS A 21 -0.53 -2.73 28.38
CA LYS A 21 -1.73 -3.55 28.64
C LYS A 21 -2.66 -2.90 29.66
N ASP A 22 -2.69 -1.58 29.67
CA ASP A 22 -3.53 -0.77 30.56
C ASP A 22 -5.00 -0.91 30.13
N ARG A 23 -5.89 -1.15 31.09
CA ARG A 23 -7.33 -1.34 30.90
C ARG A 23 -8.14 -0.07 31.16
N SER A 24 -7.48 1.06 31.41
CA SER A 24 -8.16 2.35 31.52
C SER A 24 -8.87 2.73 30.20
N PRO A 25 -9.87 3.63 30.23
CA PRO A 25 -10.51 4.11 29.01
C PRO A 25 -9.51 4.75 28.05
N GLN A 26 -9.75 4.58 26.73
CA GLN A 26 -8.97 5.25 25.68
C GLN A 26 -9.24 6.76 25.73
N ALA A 27 -8.19 7.57 25.53
CA ALA A 27 -8.31 9.03 25.42
C ALA A 27 -9.06 9.44 24.11
N VAL A 28 -8.73 8.76 23.01
CA VAL A 28 -9.46 8.76 21.76
C VAL A 28 -9.90 7.32 21.52
N THR A 29 -11.18 7.08 21.34
CA THR A 29 -11.70 5.72 21.15
C THR A 29 -11.42 5.21 19.73
N ASP A 30 -11.32 3.89 19.59
CA ASP A 30 -11.18 3.27 18.25
C ASP A 30 -12.40 3.58 17.37
N GLN A 31 -13.60 3.65 17.96
CA GLN A 31 -14.82 4.04 17.26
C GLN A 31 -14.74 5.46 16.70
N GLN A 32 -14.21 6.40 17.47
CA GLN A 32 -14.00 7.77 17.00
C GLN A 32 -13.05 7.82 15.81
N VAL A 33 -11.94 7.07 15.85
CA VAL A 33 -11.02 6.95 14.71
C VAL A 33 -11.74 6.37 13.49
N TYR A 34 -12.58 5.34 13.72
CA TYR A 34 -13.38 4.74 12.65
C TYR A 34 -14.34 5.73 11.99
N ASP A 35 -15.11 6.48 12.80
CA ASP A 35 -16.07 7.46 12.30
C ASP A 35 -15.38 8.56 11.47
N GLU A 36 -14.22 9.04 11.91
CA GLU A 36 -13.42 10.03 11.19
C GLU A 36 -12.89 9.50 9.86
N GLU A 37 -12.33 8.28 9.83
CA GLU A 37 -11.77 7.68 8.62
C GLU A 37 -12.88 7.27 7.63
N LEU A 38 -14.03 6.81 8.12
CA LEU A 38 -15.21 6.54 7.29
C LEU A 38 -15.76 7.82 6.65
N HIS A 39 -15.82 8.91 7.42
CA HIS A 39 -16.24 10.23 6.91
C HIS A 39 -15.36 10.67 5.75
N LEU A 40 -14.02 10.65 5.93
CA LEU A 40 -13.08 11.01 4.86
C LEU A 40 -13.17 10.05 3.66
N GLY A 41 -13.34 8.76 3.91
CA GLY A 41 -13.51 7.75 2.87
C GLY A 41 -14.74 7.98 2.01
N ASP A 42 -15.84 8.43 2.61
CA ASP A 42 -17.09 8.75 1.91
C ASP A 42 -16.96 10.00 1.01
N LEU A 43 -15.94 10.83 1.20
CA LEU A 43 -15.64 11.98 0.35
C LEU A 43 -14.84 11.62 -0.92
N VAL A 44 -14.22 10.45 -1.01
CA VAL A 44 -13.31 10.10 -2.11
C VAL A 44 -14.00 10.19 -3.47
N GLU A 45 -15.13 9.52 -3.66
CA GLU A 45 -15.87 9.56 -4.93
C GLU A 45 -16.50 10.93 -5.22
N PRO A 46 -17.20 11.60 -4.27
CA PRO A 46 -17.77 12.93 -4.50
C PRO A 46 -16.73 13.99 -4.86
N LEU A 47 -15.51 13.91 -4.33
CA LEU A 47 -14.44 14.85 -4.63
C LEU A 47 -13.73 14.58 -5.96
N GLY A 48 -14.05 13.49 -6.65
CA GLY A 48 -13.56 13.22 -7.99
C GLY A 48 -12.31 12.34 -8.07
N PHE A 49 -11.84 11.75 -6.96
CA PHE A 49 -10.74 10.79 -7.00
C PHE A 49 -11.11 9.52 -7.78
N ASP A 50 -10.09 8.80 -8.24
CA ASP A 50 -10.26 7.65 -9.15
C ASP A 50 -10.40 6.32 -8.42
N SER A 51 -9.81 6.20 -7.23
CA SER A 51 -9.77 4.92 -6.50
C SER A 51 -9.68 5.11 -4.99
N TYR A 52 -10.18 4.09 -4.27
CA TYR A 52 -10.00 3.93 -2.82
C TYR A 52 -9.13 2.71 -2.53
N TRP A 53 -8.14 2.87 -1.61
CA TRP A 53 -7.18 1.82 -1.28
C TRP A 53 -7.24 1.45 0.20
N ALA A 54 -7.18 0.15 0.49
CA ALA A 54 -7.23 -0.37 1.86
C ALA A 54 -5.96 -1.12 2.25
N ILE A 55 -5.56 -0.94 3.52
CA ILE A 55 -4.44 -1.64 4.15
C ILE A 55 -4.92 -2.90 4.88
N ASP A 56 -4.01 -3.82 5.18
CA ASP A 56 -4.30 -5.10 5.83
C ASP A 56 -3.48 -5.21 7.12
N HIS A 57 -4.10 -4.89 8.26
CA HIS A 57 -3.46 -4.93 9.58
C HIS A 57 -4.44 -5.38 10.66
N TYR A 58 -3.87 -5.97 11.73
CA TYR A 58 -4.62 -6.61 12.81
C TYR A 58 -4.00 -6.31 14.20
N PHE A 59 -4.83 -6.42 15.24
CA PHE A 59 -4.47 -6.58 16.66
C PHE A 59 -3.75 -5.42 17.32
N THR A 60 -3.44 -4.35 16.65
CA THR A 60 -2.72 -3.19 17.21
C THR A 60 -3.42 -1.88 16.87
N PRO A 61 -3.08 -0.77 17.55
CA PRO A 61 -3.58 0.56 17.16
C PRO A 61 -3.11 1.05 15.78
N TYR A 62 -2.41 0.21 15.01
CA TYR A 62 -1.91 0.52 13.66
C TYR A 62 -2.76 -0.19 12.62
N GLY A 63 -3.42 0.58 11.76
CA GLY A 63 -4.17 0.01 10.64
C GLY A 63 -5.35 -0.87 11.06
N MET A 64 -6.23 -0.38 11.92
CA MET A 64 -7.35 -1.15 12.49
C MET A 64 -8.44 -1.49 11.45
N THR A 65 -8.05 -2.03 10.29
CA THR A 65 -8.98 -2.33 9.18
C THR A 65 -9.66 -3.70 9.31
N GLY A 66 -9.03 -4.63 10.04
CA GLY A 66 -9.55 -6.01 10.15
C GLY A 66 -9.57 -6.77 8.81
N GLY A 67 -8.74 -6.32 7.85
CA GLY A 67 -8.61 -6.90 6.51
C GLY A 67 -8.94 -5.92 5.38
N ALA A 68 -8.03 -5.83 4.40
CA ALA A 68 -8.18 -4.93 3.26
C ALA A 68 -9.45 -5.22 2.46
N LEU A 69 -9.74 -6.49 2.18
CA LEU A 69 -10.90 -6.90 1.37
C LEU A 69 -12.23 -6.57 2.05
N GLN A 70 -12.32 -6.74 3.39
CA GLN A 70 -13.52 -6.39 4.15
C GLN A 70 -13.78 -4.88 4.11
N ASN A 71 -12.73 -4.08 4.29
CA ASN A 71 -12.83 -2.62 4.21
C ASN A 71 -13.29 -2.18 2.80
N LEU A 72 -12.69 -2.73 1.73
CA LEU A 72 -13.07 -2.43 0.35
C LEU A 72 -14.52 -2.82 0.02
N THR A 73 -15.04 -3.88 0.60
CA THR A 73 -16.43 -4.32 0.37
C THR A 73 -17.43 -3.22 0.74
N ARG A 74 -17.20 -2.48 1.85
CA ARG A 74 -18.02 -1.33 2.21
C ARG A 74 -18.01 -0.25 1.14
N PHE A 75 -16.80 0.14 0.68
CA PHE A 75 -16.65 1.18 -0.34
C PHE A 75 -17.17 0.73 -1.70
N ALA A 76 -16.97 -0.53 -2.07
CA ALA A 76 -17.57 -1.11 -3.29
C ALA A 76 -19.10 -0.99 -3.30
N GLY A 77 -19.75 -1.17 -2.16
CA GLY A 77 -21.21 -1.04 -2.02
C GLY A 77 -21.71 0.41 -1.94
N LYS A 78 -20.86 1.37 -1.53
CA LYS A 78 -21.23 2.79 -1.37
C LYS A 78 -20.93 3.67 -2.58
N THR A 79 -20.07 3.20 -3.48
CA THR A 79 -19.58 3.96 -4.62
C THR A 79 -20.05 3.31 -5.93
N SER A 80 -20.04 4.07 -7.01
CA SER A 80 -20.51 3.63 -8.33
C SER A 80 -19.46 3.77 -9.44
N ARG A 81 -18.47 4.62 -9.25
CA ARG A 81 -17.50 5.01 -10.28
C ARG A 81 -16.08 4.61 -9.96
N ILE A 82 -15.65 4.78 -8.70
CA ILE A 82 -14.24 4.62 -8.34
C ILE A 82 -13.79 3.15 -8.37
N ASP A 83 -12.57 2.96 -8.78
CA ASP A 83 -11.85 1.71 -8.66
C ASP A 83 -11.45 1.44 -7.20
N VAL A 84 -11.01 0.22 -6.92
CA VAL A 84 -10.48 -0.10 -5.59
C VAL A 84 -9.13 -0.81 -5.67
N GLY A 85 -8.34 -0.69 -4.61
CA GLY A 85 -7.05 -1.35 -4.51
C GLY A 85 -6.71 -1.82 -3.09
N THR A 86 -5.89 -2.85 -3.00
CA THR A 86 -5.30 -3.30 -1.73
C THR A 86 -3.85 -2.86 -1.64
N MET A 87 -3.41 -2.44 -0.42
CA MET A 87 -2.03 -1.98 -0.20
C MET A 87 -1.50 -2.43 1.16
N VAL A 88 -1.52 -3.71 1.40
CA VAL A 88 -1.68 -4.88 0.52
C VAL A 88 -2.68 -5.86 1.14
N VAL A 89 -2.97 -6.99 0.47
CA VAL A 89 -3.39 -8.22 1.15
C VAL A 89 -2.13 -8.97 1.55
N VAL A 90 -1.99 -9.31 2.83
CA VAL A 90 -0.83 -10.06 3.34
C VAL A 90 -1.11 -11.57 3.18
N LEU A 91 -0.83 -12.10 2.00
CA LEU A 91 -1.20 -13.46 1.62
C LEU A 91 -0.85 -14.55 2.64
N PRO A 92 0.32 -14.53 3.33
CA PRO A 92 0.68 -15.57 4.29
C PRO A 92 -0.27 -15.70 5.50
N TRP A 93 -1.11 -14.71 5.78
CA TRP A 93 -2.03 -14.72 6.91
C TRP A 93 -3.32 -15.47 6.63
N TYR A 94 -3.58 -15.84 5.37
CA TYR A 94 -4.83 -16.40 4.92
C TYR A 94 -4.67 -17.80 4.35
N ASP A 95 -5.76 -18.56 4.39
CA ASP A 95 -5.94 -19.68 3.49
C ASP A 95 -6.11 -19.14 2.06
N PRO A 96 -5.33 -19.61 1.06
CA PRO A 96 -5.34 -19.06 -0.28
C PRO A 96 -6.66 -19.27 -1.03
N LEU A 97 -7.44 -20.33 -0.74
CA LEU A 97 -8.75 -20.52 -1.32
C LEU A 97 -9.75 -19.52 -0.78
N LEU A 98 -9.70 -19.25 0.55
CA LEU A 98 -10.61 -18.28 1.15
C LEU A 98 -10.31 -16.86 0.64
N VAL A 99 -9.06 -16.45 0.53
CA VAL A 99 -8.72 -15.13 0.00
C VAL A 99 -9.07 -15.00 -1.48
N ALA A 100 -8.85 -16.04 -2.30
CA ALA A 100 -9.29 -16.06 -3.69
C ALA A 100 -10.81 -15.93 -3.83
N HIS A 101 -11.56 -16.59 -2.94
CA HIS A 101 -13.01 -16.48 -2.89
C HIS A 101 -13.47 -15.06 -2.50
N GLN A 102 -12.88 -14.46 -1.47
CA GLN A 102 -13.18 -13.09 -1.05
C GLN A 102 -12.90 -12.07 -2.17
N ILE A 103 -11.78 -12.24 -2.90
CA ILE A 103 -11.43 -11.40 -4.06
C ILE A 103 -12.48 -11.57 -5.16
N SER A 104 -12.93 -12.80 -5.45
CA SER A 104 -13.97 -13.06 -6.44
C SER A 104 -15.30 -12.39 -6.09
N VAL A 105 -15.70 -12.46 -4.81
CA VAL A 105 -16.92 -11.78 -4.33
C VAL A 105 -16.79 -10.28 -4.51
N LEU A 106 -15.65 -9.68 -4.12
CA LEU A 106 -15.42 -8.25 -4.27
C LEU A 106 -15.43 -7.81 -5.75
N ASP A 107 -14.79 -8.58 -6.65
CA ASP A 107 -14.80 -8.29 -8.10
C ASP A 107 -16.24 -8.29 -8.67
N ASN A 108 -17.08 -9.21 -8.22
CA ASN A 108 -18.49 -9.23 -8.60
C ASN A 108 -19.28 -8.03 -8.05
N MET A 109 -19.01 -7.60 -6.80
CA MET A 109 -19.61 -6.41 -6.19
C MET A 109 -19.18 -5.10 -6.87
N LEU A 110 -17.99 -5.06 -7.45
CA LEU A 110 -17.48 -3.91 -8.20
C LEU A 110 -18.20 -3.68 -9.53
N GLN A 111 -18.93 -4.66 -10.06
CA GLN A 111 -19.77 -4.54 -11.26
C GLN A 111 -19.00 -4.03 -12.50
N GLY A 112 -17.73 -4.40 -12.65
CA GLY A 112 -16.87 -4.03 -13.77
C GLY A 112 -15.89 -2.90 -13.50
N ARG A 113 -15.93 -2.26 -12.33
CA ARG A 113 -14.86 -1.37 -11.86
C ARG A 113 -13.59 -2.17 -11.61
N GLN A 114 -12.43 -1.51 -11.65
CA GLN A 114 -11.13 -2.17 -11.51
C GLN A 114 -10.84 -2.52 -10.05
N LEU A 115 -10.35 -3.73 -9.82
CA LEU A 115 -9.63 -4.13 -8.63
C LEU A 115 -8.13 -4.18 -8.95
N THR A 116 -7.31 -3.36 -8.29
CA THR A 116 -5.86 -3.51 -8.28
C THR A 116 -5.46 -4.29 -7.03
N LEU A 117 -4.86 -5.46 -7.23
CA LEU A 117 -4.54 -6.37 -6.14
C LEU A 117 -3.09 -6.18 -5.69
N GLY A 118 -2.88 -5.29 -4.74
CA GLY A 118 -1.62 -5.20 -4.01
C GLY A 118 -1.49 -6.35 -3.03
N ILE A 119 -0.39 -7.08 -3.09
CA ILE A 119 -0.11 -8.25 -2.25
C ILE A 119 1.24 -8.10 -1.55
N GLY A 120 1.37 -8.69 -0.38
CA GLY A 120 2.59 -8.62 0.40
C GLY A 120 2.86 -9.85 1.26
N ARG A 121 4.10 -9.92 1.75
CA ARG A 121 4.56 -11.00 2.64
C ARG A 121 4.22 -10.77 4.11
N GLY A 122 3.94 -9.51 4.48
CA GLY A 122 3.83 -9.10 5.88
C GLY A 122 5.20 -8.95 6.55
N ALA A 123 5.23 -8.24 7.67
CA ALA A 123 6.48 -7.93 8.37
C ALA A 123 6.32 -7.75 9.89
N SER A 124 5.11 -7.84 10.44
CA SER A 124 4.88 -7.57 11.86
C SER A 124 4.75 -8.85 12.68
N ARG A 125 5.66 -9.04 13.64
CA ARG A 125 5.57 -10.13 14.62
C ARG A 125 4.31 -10.02 15.49
N ARG A 126 3.79 -8.79 15.70
CA ARG A 126 2.55 -8.53 16.45
C ARG A 126 1.32 -9.07 15.75
N GLU A 127 1.43 -9.41 14.48
CA GLU A 127 0.36 -10.01 13.69
C GLU A 127 0.61 -11.51 13.47
N PHE A 128 1.80 -11.89 13.04
CA PHE A 128 2.15 -13.31 12.85
C PHE A 128 1.99 -14.15 14.14
N GLY A 129 2.39 -13.59 15.29
CA GLY A 129 2.32 -14.29 16.57
C GLY A 129 0.90 -14.71 16.96
N PRO A 130 -0.06 -13.76 17.09
CA PRO A 130 -1.46 -14.09 17.42
C PRO A 130 -2.15 -14.97 16.37
N LEU A 131 -1.76 -14.88 15.08
CA LEU A 131 -2.27 -15.76 14.02
C LEU A 131 -1.68 -17.18 14.09
N GLY A 132 -0.65 -17.42 14.91
CA GLY A 132 0.00 -18.71 15.03
C GLY A 132 0.82 -19.12 13.80
N ILE A 133 1.22 -18.15 12.96
CA ILE A 133 1.96 -18.39 11.73
C ILE A 133 3.45 -18.10 11.95
N PRO A 134 4.34 -19.07 11.74
CA PRO A 134 5.78 -18.82 11.85
C PRO A 134 6.23 -17.81 10.80
N MET A 135 6.83 -16.71 11.25
CA MET A 135 7.26 -15.62 10.36
C MET A 135 8.31 -16.09 9.33
N GLY A 136 9.13 -17.09 9.67
CA GLY A 136 10.11 -17.70 8.77
C GLY A 136 9.50 -18.44 7.57
N GLU A 137 8.22 -18.81 7.62
CA GLU A 137 7.48 -19.47 6.53
C GLU A 137 6.84 -18.45 5.56
N ALA A 138 6.83 -17.17 5.92
CA ALA A 138 6.06 -16.15 5.19
C ALA A 138 6.42 -16.07 3.70
N ARG A 139 7.68 -16.31 3.30
CA ARG A 139 8.08 -16.28 1.90
C ARG A 139 7.49 -17.46 1.12
N GLY A 140 7.58 -18.67 1.66
CA GLY A 140 7.03 -19.87 1.02
C GLY A 140 5.51 -19.79 0.90
N ARG A 141 4.83 -19.47 2.01
CA ARG A 141 3.37 -19.25 2.03
C ARG A 141 2.92 -18.17 1.03
N PHE A 142 3.67 -17.06 0.92
CA PHE A 142 3.39 -16.02 -0.05
C PHE A 142 3.42 -16.52 -1.49
N LEU A 143 4.47 -17.28 -1.85
CA LEU A 143 4.63 -17.78 -3.22
C LEU A 143 3.54 -18.79 -3.58
N GLU A 144 3.28 -19.77 -2.69
CA GLU A 144 2.22 -20.76 -2.91
C GLU A 144 0.83 -20.11 -2.96
N SER A 145 0.55 -19.13 -2.09
CA SER A 145 -0.73 -18.40 -2.15
C SER A 145 -0.90 -17.60 -3.45
N LEU A 146 0.19 -17.03 -3.98
CA LEU A 146 0.16 -16.35 -5.28
C LEU A 146 -0.10 -17.32 -6.42
N ASP A 147 0.51 -18.52 -6.38
CA ASP A 147 0.28 -19.55 -7.38
C ASP A 147 -1.17 -20.04 -7.35
N VAL A 148 -1.71 -20.33 -6.16
CA VAL A 148 -3.12 -20.71 -5.98
C VAL A 148 -4.06 -19.61 -6.49
N LEU A 149 -3.77 -18.35 -6.20
CA LEU A 149 -4.58 -17.22 -6.68
C LEU A 149 -4.57 -17.14 -8.22
N LYS A 150 -3.41 -17.35 -8.85
CA LYS A 150 -3.31 -17.38 -10.32
C LYS A 150 -4.09 -18.56 -10.93
N LEU A 151 -4.01 -19.75 -10.31
CA LEU A 151 -4.84 -20.90 -10.74
C LEU A 151 -6.33 -20.56 -10.64
N ALA A 152 -6.77 -19.97 -9.53
CA ALA A 152 -8.16 -19.58 -9.32
C ALA A 152 -8.66 -18.55 -10.35
N LEU A 153 -7.80 -17.62 -10.79
CA LEU A 153 -8.10 -16.63 -11.81
C LEU A 153 -8.17 -17.23 -13.22
N THR A 154 -7.34 -18.23 -13.52
CA THR A 154 -7.18 -18.75 -14.88
C THR A 154 -7.94 -20.06 -15.15
N GLN A 155 -8.27 -20.84 -14.12
CA GLN A 155 -8.90 -22.15 -14.24
C GLN A 155 -10.24 -22.19 -13.51
N GLU A 156 -11.19 -22.94 -14.05
CA GLU A 156 -12.48 -23.14 -13.38
C GLU A 156 -12.37 -24.20 -12.28
N TYR A 157 -11.67 -25.28 -12.57
CA TYR A 157 -11.35 -26.35 -11.61
C TYR A 157 -9.85 -26.49 -11.51
N PHE A 158 -9.34 -26.59 -10.32
CA PHE A 158 -7.90 -26.71 -10.05
C PHE A 158 -7.64 -27.41 -8.72
N SER A 159 -6.48 -28.05 -8.62
CA SER A 159 -5.93 -28.62 -7.38
C SER A 159 -4.55 -28.02 -7.11
N TYR A 160 -4.04 -28.19 -5.91
CA TYR A 160 -2.70 -27.71 -5.56
C TYR A 160 -2.01 -28.68 -4.60
N GLN A 161 -0.71 -28.90 -4.79
CA GLN A 161 0.13 -29.75 -3.95
C GLN A 161 1.44 -29.01 -3.67
N GLY A 162 1.44 -28.20 -2.61
CA GLY A 162 2.59 -27.43 -2.14
C GLY A 162 3.13 -27.94 -0.80
N GLU A 163 4.07 -27.21 -0.25
CA GLU A 163 4.62 -27.44 1.08
C GLU A 163 3.66 -26.98 2.19
N PHE A 164 3.01 -25.82 1.98
CA PHE A 164 2.16 -25.16 2.98
C PHE A 164 0.66 -25.38 2.72
N PHE A 165 0.27 -25.53 1.46
CA PHE A 165 -1.12 -25.68 1.08
C PHE A 165 -1.30 -26.88 0.15
N GLN A 166 -2.31 -27.72 0.47
CA GLN A 166 -2.64 -28.90 -0.31
C GLN A 166 -4.16 -29.07 -0.32
N PHE A 167 -4.74 -29.24 -1.50
CA PHE A 167 -6.17 -29.51 -1.65
C PHE A 167 -6.47 -30.24 -2.97
N ASP A 168 -7.54 -31.02 -2.94
CA ASP A 168 -8.06 -31.71 -4.12
C ASP A 168 -8.76 -30.72 -5.06
N GLU A 169 -9.23 -31.22 -6.21
CA GLU A 169 -9.90 -30.40 -7.21
C GLU A 169 -11.06 -29.61 -6.62
N THR A 170 -11.01 -28.32 -6.79
CA THR A 170 -11.99 -27.37 -6.29
C THR A 170 -12.26 -26.26 -7.30
N SER A 171 -13.20 -25.35 -6.99
CA SER A 171 -13.59 -24.23 -7.83
C SER A 171 -13.97 -23.04 -6.96
N ILE A 172 -13.62 -21.82 -7.40
CA ILE A 172 -14.07 -20.58 -6.75
C ILE A 172 -15.44 -20.17 -7.29
N ARG A 173 -16.42 -19.97 -6.39
CA ARG A 173 -17.80 -19.56 -6.74
C ARG A 173 -18.27 -18.41 -5.84
N PRO A 174 -18.75 -17.26 -6.40
CA PRO A 174 -18.93 -17.01 -7.85
C PRO A 174 -17.58 -17.00 -8.58
N ARG A 175 -17.60 -17.18 -9.91
CA ARG A 175 -16.39 -16.96 -10.73
C ARG A 175 -16.06 -15.47 -10.74
N PHE A 176 -14.78 -15.16 -10.95
CA PHE A 176 -14.34 -13.78 -11.17
C PHE A 176 -15.05 -13.19 -12.39
N ARG A 177 -15.42 -11.93 -12.31
CA ARG A 177 -16.04 -11.21 -13.43
C ARG A 177 -15.00 -10.76 -14.47
N ASN A 178 -13.84 -10.31 -13.99
CA ASN A 178 -12.76 -9.76 -14.81
C ASN A 178 -11.39 -10.35 -14.42
N PRO A 179 -11.18 -11.69 -14.52
CA PRO A 179 -9.96 -12.32 -14.02
C PRO A 179 -8.68 -11.82 -14.70
N GLU A 180 -8.70 -11.56 -16.00
CA GLU A 180 -7.56 -11.06 -16.77
C GLU A 180 -7.14 -9.67 -16.29
N ARG A 181 -8.12 -8.78 -16.04
CA ARG A 181 -7.84 -7.44 -15.51
C ARG A 181 -7.25 -7.47 -14.12
N ILE A 182 -7.64 -8.44 -13.28
CA ILE A 182 -7.03 -8.63 -11.95
C ILE A 182 -5.60 -9.13 -12.10
N LEU A 183 -5.34 -10.11 -12.97
CA LEU A 183 -4.00 -10.63 -13.26
C LEU A 183 -3.04 -9.52 -13.69
N ASP A 184 -3.45 -8.67 -14.60
CA ASP A 184 -2.66 -7.54 -15.10
C ASP A 184 -2.38 -6.48 -14.01
N ARG A 185 -3.20 -6.46 -12.97
CA ARG A 185 -3.14 -5.48 -11.87
C ARG A 185 -2.70 -6.09 -10.54
N ILE A 186 -2.07 -7.27 -10.55
CA ILE A 186 -1.36 -7.76 -9.36
C ILE A 186 -0.11 -6.91 -9.17
N ARG A 187 0.08 -6.37 -7.95
CA ARG A 187 1.21 -5.54 -7.54
C ARG A 187 1.83 -6.09 -6.27
N ILE A 188 3.12 -6.39 -6.29
CA ILE A 188 3.84 -6.86 -5.09
C ILE A 188 4.43 -5.66 -4.36
N ALA A 189 4.13 -5.54 -3.05
CA ALA A 189 4.72 -4.49 -2.22
C ALA A 189 6.24 -4.62 -2.18
N PHE A 190 6.92 -3.54 -2.52
CA PHE A 190 8.34 -3.48 -2.72
C PHE A 190 9.01 -2.52 -1.74
N ASN A 191 9.82 -3.05 -0.84
CA ASN A 191 10.67 -2.29 0.08
C ASN A 191 12.13 -2.74 0.07
N SER A 192 12.42 -3.95 -0.42
CA SER A 192 13.76 -4.52 -0.47
C SER A 192 14.12 -5.00 -1.87
N ALA A 193 15.41 -4.94 -2.22
CA ALA A 193 15.92 -5.41 -3.51
C ALA A 193 15.57 -6.88 -3.80
N ASP A 194 15.46 -7.72 -2.77
CA ASP A 194 15.10 -9.15 -2.87
C ASP A 194 13.68 -9.39 -3.44
N THR A 195 12.82 -8.38 -3.39
CA THR A 195 11.43 -8.49 -3.90
C THR A 195 11.35 -8.32 -5.41
N LEU A 196 12.27 -7.54 -6.01
CA LEU A 196 12.26 -7.26 -7.45
C LEU A 196 12.37 -8.53 -8.31
N PRO A 197 13.32 -9.46 -8.05
CA PRO A 197 13.41 -10.71 -8.79
C PRO A 197 12.14 -11.56 -8.71
N ILE A 198 11.48 -11.58 -7.55
CA ILE A 198 10.23 -12.33 -7.33
C ILE A 198 9.11 -11.70 -8.17
N ALA A 199 8.93 -10.39 -8.10
CA ALA A 199 7.90 -9.70 -8.86
C ALA A 199 8.11 -9.86 -10.38
N ALA A 200 9.38 -9.73 -10.85
CA ALA A 200 9.71 -9.96 -12.25
C ALA A 200 9.48 -11.41 -12.70
N ALA A 201 9.84 -12.41 -11.86
CA ALA A 201 9.66 -13.82 -12.18
C ALA A 201 8.18 -14.22 -12.24
N THR A 202 7.34 -13.61 -11.41
CA THR A 202 5.90 -13.92 -11.37
C THR A 202 5.08 -13.15 -12.41
N GLY A 203 5.68 -12.27 -13.19
CA GLY A 203 4.96 -11.39 -14.12
C GLY A 203 4.15 -10.27 -13.47
N SER A 204 4.19 -10.15 -12.12
CA SER A 204 3.47 -9.13 -11.38
C SER A 204 4.10 -7.74 -11.54
N GLY A 205 3.33 -6.69 -11.27
CA GLY A 205 3.85 -5.33 -11.12
C GLY A 205 4.39 -5.08 -9.71
N ILE A 206 4.80 -3.85 -9.44
CA ILE A 206 5.31 -3.43 -8.13
C ILE A 206 4.48 -2.29 -7.54
N PHE A 207 4.40 -2.29 -6.21
CA PHE A 207 3.76 -1.27 -5.40
C PHE A 207 4.80 -0.61 -4.48
N MET A 208 4.95 0.70 -4.57
CA MET A 208 5.95 1.48 -3.83
C MET A 208 5.32 2.20 -2.64
N THR A 209 5.79 1.88 -1.45
CA THR A 209 5.20 2.37 -0.19
C THR A 209 5.69 3.75 0.26
N GLY A 210 6.49 4.46 -0.53
CA GLY A 210 6.99 5.80 -0.20
C GLY A 210 8.03 5.85 0.92
N GLN A 211 8.69 4.73 1.24
CA GLN A 211 9.69 4.63 2.31
C GLN A 211 11.14 4.87 1.85
N LYS A 212 11.35 5.02 0.54
CA LYS A 212 12.66 5.34 -0.06
C LYS A 212 12.59 6.69 -0.77
N SER A 213 13.75 7.29 -1.06
CA SER A 213 13.80 8.45 -1.93
C SER A 213 13.33 8.11 -3.34
N PHE A 214 12.70 9.05 -4.04
CA PHE A 214 12.23 8.83 -5.41
C PHE A 214 13.38 8.60 -6.40
N ASP A 215 14.58 9.11 -6.13
CA ASP A 215 15.78 8.80 -6.93
C ASP A 215 16.22 7.33 -6.78
N SER A 216 16.05 6.75 -5.60
CA SER A 216 16.25 5.32 -5.38
C SER A 216 15.21 4.50 -6.12
N TYR A 217 13.94 4.90 -6.07
CA TYR A 217 12.86 4.23 -6.79
C TYR A 217 13.04 4.26 -8.31
N GLN A 218 13.58 5.33 -8.87
CA GLN A 218 13.91 5.40 -10.29
C GLN A 218 14.85 4.26 -10.73
N LYS A 219 15.90 4.01 -9.95
CA LYS A 219 16.84 2.90 -10.19
C LYS A 219 16.15 1.54 -10.04
N ASP A 220 15.34 1.39 -9.01
CA ASP A 220 14.61 0.16 -8.74
C ASP A 220 13.62 -0.17 -9.87
N VAL A 221 12.89 0.81 -10.42
CA VAL A 221 11.96 0.62 -11.56
C VAL A 221 12.69 0.20 -12.82
N SER A 222 13.82 0.86 -13.13
CA SER A 222 14.65 0.51 -14.29
C SER A 222 15.17 -0.92 -14.19
N GLU A 223 15.70 -1.30 -13.04
CA GLU A 223 16.20 -2.65 -12.79
C GLU A 223 15.06 -3.69 -12.82
N PHE A 224 13.92 -3.39 -12.24
CA PHE A 224 12.73 -4.25 -12.27
C PHE A 224 12.28 -4.53 -13.72
N ASN A 225 12.11 -3.48 -14.52
CA ASN A 225 11.67 -3.64 -15.90
C ASN A 225 12.72 -4.34 -16.78
N ARG A 226 14.02 -4.15 -16.50
CA ARG A 226 15.10 -4.92 -17.13
C ARG A 226 14.94 -6.42 -16.84
N GLN A 227 14.72 -6.79 -15.57
CA GLN A 227 14.52 -8.19 -15.18
C GLN A 227 13.24 -8.79 -15.78
N ARG A 228 12.19 -7.99 -15.97
CA ARG A 228 10.97 -8.42 -16.67
C ARG A 228 11.24 -8.71 -18.14
N ALA A 229 11.95 -7.80 -18.83
CA ALA A 229 12.30 -7.97 -20.24
C ALA A 229 13.11 -9.25 -20.49
N GLU A 230 14.08 -9.58 -19.61
CA GLU A 230 14.85 -10.83 -19.67
C GLU A 230 13.98 -12.10 -19.58
N ARG A 231 12.77 -11.99 -19.03
CA ARG A 231 11.81 -13.09 -18.89
C ARG A 231 10.67 -13.03 -19.91
N GLY A 232 10.77 -12.12 -20.89
CA GLY A 232 9.74 -11.95 -21.93
C GLY A 232 8.49 -11.17 -21.49
N TRP A 233 8.52 -10.53 -20.31
CA TRP A 233 7.44 -9.68 -19.85
C TRP A 233 7.63 -8.23 -20.33
N GLY A 234 6.56 -7.58 -20.74
CA GLY A 234 6.58 -6.14 -21.01
C GLY A 234 6.82 -5.30 -19.75
N PRO A 235 7.22 -4.02 -19.91
CA PRO A 235 7.39 -3.11 -18.80
C PRO A 235 6.04 -2.81 -18.11
N VAL A 236 6.10 -2.53 -16.80
CA VAL A 236 4.91 -2.19 -15.99
C VAL A 236 5.18 -0.91 -15.22
N GLN A 237 4.19 -0.02 -15.25
CA GLN A 237 4.19 1.19 -14.45
C GLN A 237 3.83 0.85 -13.00
N PRO A 238 4.57 1.38 -12.01
CA PRO A 238 4.28 1.12 -10.62
C PRO A 238 3.09 1.94 -10.11
N THR A 239 2.49 1.50 -9.01
CA THR A 239 1.65 2.32 -8.14
C THR A 239 2.48 2.83 -6.97
N VAL A 240 2.35 4.11 -6.63
CA VAL A 240 3.17 4.78 -5.59
C VAL A 240 2.28 5.39 -4.53
N THR A 241 2.67 5.30 -3.24
CA THR A 241 1.98 6.04 -2.17
C THR A 241 2.77 7.23 -1.69
N VAL A 242 2.06 8.30 -1.34
CA VAL A 242 2.62 9.50 -0.72
C VAL A 242 1.66 10.09 0.32
N LYS A 243 2.22 10.80 1.31
CA LYS A 243 1.45 11.63 2.23
C LYS A 243 1.31 13.03 1.65
N VAL A 244 0.15 13.65 1.87
CA VAL A 244 -0.15 14.97 1.32
C VAL A 244 -0.54 15.95 2.42
N ALA A 245 -0.01 17.19 2.33
CA ALA A 245 -0.48 18.35 3.05
C ALA A 245 -0.61 19.52 2.06
N CYS A 246 -1.82 19.74 1.55
CA CYS A 246 -2.13 20.79 0.57
C CYS A 246 -2.90 21.92 1.27
N PHE A 247 -2.31 23.12 1.33
CA PHE A 247 -2.89 24.29 2.00
C PHE A 247 -2.63 25.56 1.21
N ASP A 248 -3.31 26.67 1.57
CA ASP A 248 -3.18 27.95 0.85
C ASP A 248 -1.78 28.56 0.96
N THR A 249 -1.03 28.22 2.02
CA THR A 249 0.34 28.71 2.24
C THR A 249 1.32 27.56 2.47
N GLU A 250 2.56 27.75 2.00
CA GLU A 250 3.65 26.82 2.23
C GLU A 250 3.95 26.64 3.73
N ALA A 251 3.85 27.71 4.51
CA ALA A 251 4.11 27.67 5.95
C ALA A 251 3.11 26.77 6.68
N GLU A 252 1.82 26.88 6.38
CA GLU A 252 0.79 26.01 6.96
C GLU A 252 0.97 24.56 6.52
N ALA A 253 1.21 24.31 5.24
CA ALA A 253 1.45 22.97 4.72
C ALA A 253 2.65 22.29 5.40
N TRP A 254 3.72 23.05 5.61
CA TRP A 254 4.90 22.54 6.30
C TRP A 254 4.66 22.29 7.80
N ASP A 255 3.95 23.17 8.48
CA ASP A 255 3.57 22.97 9.89
C ASP A 255 2.80 21.66 10.06
N VAL A 256 1.79 21.44 9.21
CA VAL A 256 0.99 20.21 9.23
C VAL A 256 1.86 18.97 8.89
N ALA A 257 2.62 19.01 7.81
CA ALA A 257 3.45 17.88 7.40
C ALA A 257 4.52 17.52 8.43
N SER A 258 5.26 18.52 8.93
CA SER A 258 6.36 18.33 9.87
C SER A 258 5.91 17.89 11.26
N ARG A 259 4.67 18.23 11.63
CA ARG A 259 4.07 17.84 12.92
C ARG A 259 3.51 16.43 12.88
N TYR A 260 2.64 16.10 11.93
CA TYR A 260 1.84 14.87 12.00
C TYR A 260 2.45 13.68 11.24
N ILE A 261 3.29 13.89 10.21
CA ILE A 261 3.95 12.78 9.53
C ILE A 261 4.88 11.99 10.47
N PRO A 262 5.73 12.62 11.30
CA PRO A 262 6.56 11.89 12.25
C PRO A 262 5.78 11.03 13.25
N GLU A 263 4.62 11.50 13.70
CA GLU A 263 3.75 10.72 14.60
C GLU A 263 3.27 9.42 13.93
N GLY A 264 2.80 9.52 12.68
CA GLY A 264 2.39 8.34 11.89
C GLY A 264 3.56 7.38 11.62
N ILE A 265 4.76 7.89 11.38
CA ILE A 265 5.98 7.08 11.22
C ILE A 265 6.34 6.35 12.51
N ARG A 266 6.24 7.00 13.68
CA ARG A 266 6.48 6.34 14.98
C ARG A 266 5.49 5.20 15.24
N ASN A 267 4.25 5.31 14.76
CA ASN A 267 3.30 4.20 14.84
C ASN A 267 3.79 2.97 14.06
N SER A 268 4.35 3.17 12.87
CA SER A 268 4.93 2.06 12.10
C SER A 268 6.17 1.48 12.79
N TYR A 269 7.03 2.30 13.41
CA TYR A 269 8.15 1.81 14.19
C TYR A 269 7.73 0.91 15.35
N ARG A 270 6.67 1.30 16.06
CA ARG A 270 6.11 0.52 17.17
C ARG A 270 5.44 -0.77 16.69
N HIS A 271 4.70 -0.69 15.60
CA HIS A 271 3.98 -1.83 15.03
C HIS A 271 4.94 -2.90 14.48
N TYR A 272 5.94 -2.48 13.71
CA TYR A 272 6.92 -3.38 13.11
C TYR A 272 8.11 -3.71 14.02
N GLU A 273 8.14 -3.15 15.24
CA GLU A 273 9.23 -3.38 16.19
C GLU A 273 10.61 -3.11 15.55
N ILE A 274 10.72 -1.94 14.87
CA ILE A 274 11.95 -1.58 14.11
C ILE A 274 13.14 -1.40 15.06
N PHE A 275 12.88 -0.85 16.26
CA PHE A 275 13.90 -0.54 17.27
C PHE A 275 13.69 -1.39 18.52
N GLY A 276 14.77 -1.67 19.24
CA GLY A 276 14.76 -2.44 20.48
C GLY A 276 15.47 -3.79 20.37
N SER A 277 15.37 -4.63 21.41
CA SER A 277 16.05 -5.92 21.52
C SER A 277 15.37 -7.03 20.72
N ALA A 278 14.07 -6.92 20.45
CA ALA A 278 13.28 -7.91 19.75
C ALA A 278 12.73 -7.28 18.45
N THR A 279 13.58 -7.18 17.42
CA THR A 279 13.22 -6.58 16.15
C THR A 279 12.73 -7.61 15.15
N MET A 280 12.00 -7.15 14.14
CA MET A 280 11.58 -7.98 13.01
C MET A 280 12.81 -8.62 12.30
N GLY A 281 13.95 -7.94 12.24
CA GLY A 281 15.20 -8.45 11.66
C GLY A 281 15.76 -9.72 12.32
N ASN A 282 15.27 -10.10 13.49
CA ASN A 282 15.64 -11.37 14.14
C ASN A 282 14.91 -12.59 13.56
N ALA A 283 13.92 -12.39 12.70
CA ALA A 283 13.20 -13.48 12.07
C ALA A 283 13.87 -13.90 10.75
N LYS A 284 13.91 -15.22 10.48
CA LYS A 284 14.45 -15.79 9.24
C LYS A 284 13.79 -15.15 8.00
N GLY A 285 14.60 -14.66 7.06
CA GLY A 285 14.14 -13.99 5.86
C GLY A 285 13.78 -12.50 6.02
N TYR A 286 14.10 -11.92 7.19
CA TYR A 286 13.92 -10.50 7.51
C TYR A 286 15.22 -9.83 8.00
N GLU A 287 16.35 -10.50 7.87
CA GLU A 287 17.67 -10.06 8.37
C GLU A 287 18.06 -8.69 7.82
N GLN A 288 17.64 -8.35 6.60
CA GLN A 288 17.86 -7.04 5.98
C GLN A 288 17.17 -5.88 6.72
N TYR A 289 16.21 -6.17 7.58
CA TYR A 289 15.55 -5.19 8.44
C TYR A 289 16.19 -5.07 9.83
N ALA A 290 17.24 -5.86 10.11
CA ALA A 290 18.02 -5.69 11.33
C ALA A 290 18.71 -4.32 11.31
N MET A 291 18.25 -3.42 12.19
CA MET A 291 18.88 -2.10 12.31
C MET A 291 20.10 -2.19 13.20
N PRO A 292 21.27 -1.70 12.75
CA PRO A 292 22.49 -1.70 13.58
C PRO A 292 22.35 -0.84 14.85
N SER A 293 21.42 0.12 14.84
CA SER A 293 21.18 1.04 15.96
C SER A 293 19.93 0.65 16.71
N SER A 294 20.06 0.41 18.02
CA SER A 294 18.93 0.22 18.93
C SER A 294 18.21 1.53 19.26
N LYS A 295 18.73 2.67 18.80
CA LYS A 295 18.21 4.00 19.12
C LYS A 295 17.21 4.47 18.09
N GLU A 296 16.01 4.78 18.53
CA GLU A 296 14.98 5.42 17.72
C GLU A 296 15.46 6.82 17.25
N PRO A 297 15.19 7.21 15.97
CA PRO A 297 15.55 8.53 15.47
C PRO A 297 14.86 9.65 16.23
N THR A 298 15.53 10.78 16.34
CA THR A 298 14.96 12.02 16.89
C THR A 298 13.86 12.57 15.98
N ASP A 299 12.99 13.43 16.51
CA ASP A 299 11.95 14.08 15.70
C ASP A 299 12.54 14.82 14.49
N LYS A 300 13.65 15.52 14.69
CA LYS A 300 14.35 16.24 13.62
C LYS A 300 14.79 15.28 12.49
N GLU A 301 15.36 14.13 12.84
CA GLU A 301 15.80 13.13 11.85
C GLU A 301 14.62 12.54 11.10
N ILE A 302 13.49 12.27 11.79
CA ILE A 302 12.27 11.77 11.16
C ILE A 302 11.67 12.84 10.23
N VAL A 303 11.62 14.10 10.64
CA VAL A 303 11.12 15.21 9.82
C VAL A 303 11.92 15.33 8.54
N GLU A 304 13.24 15.36 8.63
CA GLU A 304 14.11 15.50 7.43
C GLU A 304 14.04 14.30 6.51
N LYS A 305 13.99 13.08 7.04
CA LYS A 305 14.01 11.86 6.25
C LYS A 305 12.64 11.48 5.69
N GLU A 306 11.57 11.65 6.48
CA GLU A 306 10.27 11.07 6.19
C GLU A 306 9.20 12.12 5.81
N ALA A 307 9.23 13.33 6.42
CA ALA A 307 8.25 14.36 6.11
C ALA A 307 8.69 15.23 4.92
N ARG A 308 9.95 15.65 4.90
CA ARG A 308 10.44 16.55 3.84
C ARG A 308 10.29 16.01 2.42
N PRO A 309 10.49 14.71 2.12
CA PRO A 309 10.29 14.16 0.78
C PRO A 309 8.83 14.01 0.36
N GLN A 310 7.86 14.19 1.28
CA GLN A 310 6.44 14.00 0.96
C GLN A 310 5.85 15.18 0.19
N VAL A 311 4.63 15.04 -0.25
CA VAL A 311 3.92 16.02 -1.07
C VAL A 311 3.23 17.05 -0.18
N TRP A 312 3.88 18.16 0.10
CA TRP A 312 3.34 19.25 0.91
C TRP A 312 3.62 20.62 0.25
N GLY A 313 2.73 21.59 0.45
CA GLY A 313 2.85 22.95 -0.09
C GLY A 313 1.52 23.53 -0.54
N THR A 314 1.61 24.64 -1.27
CA THR A 314 0.49 25.21 -2.00
C THR A 314 0.07 24.29 -3.15
N PRO A 315 -1.15 24.43 -3.73
CA PRO A 315 -1.57 23.64 -4.88
C PRO A 315 -0.54 23.56 -6.00
N ASP A 316 0.12 24.68 -6.35
CA ASP A 316 1.16 24.70 -7.39
C ASP A 316 2.38 23.88 -7.03
N GLN A 317 2.86 23.99 -5.79
CA GLN A 317 3.99 23.21 -5.28
C GLN A 317 3.67 21.71 -5.19
N VAL A 318 2.45 21.37 -4.80
CA VAL A 318 1.96 20.00 -4.74
C VAL A 318 1.93 19.37 -6.12
N VAL A 319 1.39 20.07 -7.14
CA VAL A 319 1.38 19.60 -8.54
C VAL A 319 2.80 19.34 -9.05
N GLU A 320 3.72 20.27 -8.77
CA GLU A 320 5.12 20.12 -9.21
C GLU A 320 5.81 18.91 -8.56
N LYS A 321 5.62 18.70 -7.26
CA LYS A 321 6.15 17.52 -6.56
C LYS A 321 5.57 16.21 -7.13
N ILE A 322 4.27 16.19 -7.41
CA ILE A 322 3.59 15.03 -8.03
C ILE A 322 4.18 14.75 -9.42
N ARG A 323 4.41 15.78 -10.24
CA ARG A 323 5.04 15.64 -11.56
C ARG A 323 6.44 15.04 -11.46
N GLN A 324 7.26 15.52 -10.52
CA GLN A 324 8.60 14.98 -10.28
C GLN A 324 8.59 13.52 -9.84
N ILE A 325 7.64 13.12 -8.97
CA ILE A 325 7.45 11.73 -8.57
C ILE A 325 7.09 10.87 -9.79
N GLN A 326 6.13 11.31 -10.60
CA GLN A 326 5.72 10.62 -11.82
C GLN A 326 6.90 10.45 -12.79
N GLN A 327 7.65 11.51 -13.05
CA GLN A 327 8.82 11.45 -13.95
C GLN A 327 9.92 10.48 -13.46
N LYS A 328 10.16 10.41 -12.15
CA LYS A 328 11.16 9.52 -11.55
C LYS A 328 10.71 8.07 -11.50
N THR A 329 9.43 7.81 -11.34
CA THR A 329 8.90 6.46 -11.11
C THR A 329 8.16 5.88 -12.30
N GLY A 330 7.69 6.71 -13.23
CA GLY A 330 6.81 6.29 -14.32
C GLY A 330 5.42 5.85 -13.86
N ALA A 331 5.01 6.20 -12.63
CA ALA A 331 3.74 5.75 -12.06
C ALA A 331 2.54 6.18 -12.91
N ASP A 332 1.59 5.27 -13.13
CA ASP A 332 0.30 5.54 -13.76
C ASP A 332 -0.77 5.96 -12.74
N GLU A 333 -0.53 5.62 -11.48
CA GLU A 333 -1.40 5.95 -10.36
C GLU A 333 -0.58 6.31 -9.12
N ILE A 334 -0.94 7.42 -8.46
CA ILE A 334 -0.42 7.78 -7.14
C ILE A 334 -1.56 7.72 -6.13
N VAL A 335 -1.31 7.06 -4.99
CA VAL A 335 -2.26 6.88 -3.90
C VAL A 335 -1.88 7.81 -2.76
N PHE A 336 -2.75 8.73 -2.44
CA PHE A 336 -2.55 9.83 -1.51
C PHE A 336 -3.10 9.52 -0.13
N SER A 337 -2.35 9.85 0.93
CA SER A 337 -2.84 9.84 2.31
C SER A 337 -2.95 11.27 2.82
N PHE A 338 -4.15 11.66 3.25
CA PHE A 338 -4.44 13.00 3.76
C PHE A 338 -4.53 13.06 5.27
N LYS A 339 -4.68 11.92 5.97
CA LYS A 339 -4.75 11.85 7.44
C LYS A 339 -3.70 10.91 7.98
N TYR A 340 -2.91 11.36 8.93
CA TYR A 340 -1.82 10.60 9.58
C TYR A 340 -1.49 11.18 10.95
N GLY A 341 -0.97 10.34 11.86
CA GLY A 341 -0.69 10.74 13.23
C GLY A 341 -1.97 11.10 14.00
N THR A 342 -1.89 12.17 14.78
CA THR A 342 -3.01 12.73 15.53
C THR A 342 -3.71 13.88 14.80
N MET A 343 -3.52 13.99 13.48
CA MET A 343 -4.12 15.06 12.68
C MET A 343 -5.65 15.10 12.86
N PRO A 344 -6.22 16.27 13.22
CA PRO A 344 -7.68 16.44 13.30
C PRO A 344 -8.35 16.18 11.96
N VAL A 345 -9.55 15.61 11.99
CA VAL A 345 -10.29 15.23 10.77
C VAL A 345 -10.62 16.43 9.87
N ASP A 346 -10.94 17.58 10.46
CA ASP A 346 -11.23 18.83 9.74
C ASP A 346 -10.00 19.39 9.01
N VAL A 347 -8.80 19.24 9.58
CA VAL A 347 -7.52 19.61 8.93
C VAL A 347 -7.25 18.71 7.74
N ALA A 348 -7.46 17.40 7.89
CA ALA A 348 -7.31 16.43 6.81
C ALA A 348 -8.33 16.67 5.69
N GLU A 349 -9.60 16.89 6.04
CA GLU A 349 -10.66 17.18 5.07
C GLU A 349 -10.41 18.48 4.30
N ARG A 350 -9.96 19.53 4.95
CA ARG A 350 -9.63 20.81 4.30
C ARG A 350 -8.50 20.61 3.27
N SER A 351 -7.43 19.90 3.63
CA SER A 351 -6.35 19.56 2.70
C SER A 351 -6.86 18.72 1.51
N MET A 352 -7.72 17.73 1.78
CA MET A 352 -8.29 16.86 0.75
C MET A 352 -9.20 17.62 -0.21
N ARG A 353 -10.04 18.54 0.30
CA ARG A 353 -10.94 19.38 -0.53
C ARG A 353 -10.16 20.38 -1.38
N LEU A 354 -9.15 21.06 -0.83
CA LEU A 354 -8.30 21.98 -1.59
C LEU A 354 -7.53 21.22 -2.69
N PHE A 355 -6.99 20.05 -2.36
CA PHE A 355 -6.35 19.19 -3.36
C PHE A 355 -7.32 18.79 -4.48
N ALA A 356 -8.54 18.38 -4.13
CA ALA A 356 -9.55 17.99 -5.10
C ALA A 356 -9.96 19.13 -6.04
N ALA A 357 -10.07 20.36 -5.51
CA ALA A 357 -10.44 21.52 -6.30
C ALA A 357 -9.32 22.01 -7.22
N GLU A 358 -8.09 22.11 -6.72
CA GLU A 358 -7.02 22.85 -7.39
C GLU A 358 -5.91 21.95 -7.97
N VAL A 359 -5.72 20.76 -7.43
CA VAL A 359 -4.62 19.84 -7.82
C VAL A 359 -5.13 18.71 -8.70
N LEU A 360 -6.23 18.06 -8.31
CA LEU A 360 -6.72 16.84 -8.95
C LEU A 360 -7.00 16.99 -10.45
N PRO A 361 -7.61 18.09 -10.96
CA PRO A 361 -7.80 18.28 -12.41
C PRO A 361 -6.46 18.34 -13.17
N ARG A 362 -5.43 18.90 -12.54
CA ARG A 362 -4.08 19.00 -13.12
C ARG A 362 -3.35 17.65 -13.09
N VAL A 363 -3.60 16.83 -12.07
CA VAL A 363 -3.10 15.46 -11.99
C VAL A 363 -3.75 14.59 -13.08
N HIS A 364 -5.06 14.71 -13.28
CA HIS A 364 -5.77 14.00 -14.37
C HIS A 364 -5.26 14.39 -15.77
N ALA A 365 -4.82 15.63 -15.96
CA ALA A 365 -4.24 16.10 -17.22
C ALA A 365 -2.78 15.62 -17.45
N MET A 366 -2.12 15.01 -16.46
CA MET A 366 -0.77 14.50 -16.64
C MET A 366 -0.79 13.24 -17.49
N GLU A 367 -0.04 13.24 -18.59
CA GLU A 367 0.30 12.01 -19.33
C GLU A 367 1.25 11.16 -18.51
N THR A 368 1.11 9.84 -18.66
CA THR A 368 1.94 8.85 -17.95
C THR A 368 2.61 7.89 -18.94
N PRO A 369 3.38 8.39 -19.93
CA PRO A 369 4.16 7.51 -20.78
C PRO A 369 5.21 6.80 -19.94
N LEU A 370 5.45 5.52 -20.24
CA LEU A 370 6.57 4.82 -19.65
C LEU A 370 7.86 5.36 -20.27
N ASP A 371 8.68 6.03 -19.45
CA ASP A 371 9.98 6.55 -19.88
C ASP A 371 10.85 5.39 -20.43
N PRO A 372 11.49 5.54 -21.61
CA PRO A 372 12.41 4.53 -22.14
C PRO A 372 13.53 4.13 -21.16
N CYS A 373 14.02 5.06 -20.35
CA CYS A 373 15.01 4.78 -19.31
C CYS A 373 14.45 3.87 -18.20
N LEU A 374 13.13 3.88 -17.96
CA LEU A 374 12.45 3.05 -16.98
C LEU A 374 11.87 1.78 -17.58
N SER A 375 11.80 1.68 -18.91
CA SER A 375 11.22 0.53 -19.61
C SER A 375 12.14 -0.70 -19.61
N GLY A 376 13.42 -0.54 -19.28
CA GLY A 376 14.41 -1.62 -19.41
C GLY A 376 14.70 -1.98 -20.87
N ALA A 377 14.19 -1.21 -21.84
CA ALA A 377 14.56 -1.37 -23.24
C ALA A 377 16.08 -1.07 -23.37
N VAL A 378 16.86 -2.11 -23.52
CA VAL A 378 18.25 -1.98 -23.98
C VAL A 378 18.16 -1.25 -25.32
N ALA A 379 18.82 -0.11 -25.45
CA ALA A 379 19.06 0.47 -26.75
C ALA A 379 19.77 -0.62 -27.57
N VAL A 380 19.01 -1.33 -28.39
CA VAL A 380 19.57 -2.20 -29.43
C VAL A 380 20.28 -1.23 -30.34
N GLY A 381 21.61 -1.15 -30.17
CA GLY A 381 22.45 -0.32 -31.00
C GLY A 381 22.07 -0.57 -32.44
N ALA A 382 21.67 0.50 -33.13
CA ALA A 382 21.55 0.48 -34.55
C ALA A 382 22.90 0.06 -35.15
N PRO A 383 22.90 -0.79 -36.17
CA PRO A 383 24.14 -1.27 -36.81
C PRO A 383 24.96 -0.16 -37.43
#